data_e95c1644b9a5436bc11a2977aa37935c
#
_entry.id   e95c1644b9a5436bc11a2977aa37935c
#
_cell.length_a   1.000
_cell.length_b   1.000
_cell.length_c   1.000
_cell.angle_alpha   90.00
_cell.angle_beta   90.00
_cell.angle_gamma   90.00
#
_symmetry.space_group_name_H-M   'P 1'
#
loop_
_entity.id
_entity.type
_entity.pdbx_description
1 polymer ?
#
loop_
_entity_poly.entity_id
_entity_poly.type
_entity_poly.pdbx_seq_one_letter_code
_entity_poly.pdbx_strand_id
1 'polypeptide(L)'
;AIYGKNLANDLASGRWVPAPYKEHTVQDGTHKKERRIKVPCLRDQAVHHAIMRITTPYIERRNYFYNCGSLPGAGQIRATRAMRRWMSGHKVMKYCVQLDIRHFYENCPHWAVMQALGRIFKDKRFLDLHRRILASMGDGLAIGFYPSQWYANLVLMWVDFRIKQKIIPDCHYVRYMDDMCILGNNKRKLHRARDAIALELAALGMTLKRNHRL
;
A
#
# COMPACT_ATOMS: atom_id res chain seq x y z
N ALA A 1 2.28 25.78 -21.75
CA ALA A 1 3.16 26.58 -20.86
C ALA A 1 2.35 27.41 -19.85
N ILE A 2 1.32 28.17 -20.25
CA ILE A 2 0.53 29.08 -19.38
C ILE A 2 -0.24 28.27 -18.30
N TYR A 3 -0.91 27.20 -18.70
CA TYR A 3 -1.69 26.35 -17.78
C TYR A 3 -0.86 25.76 -16.64
N GLY A 4 0.36 25.29 -16.94
CA GLY A 4 1.26 24.78 -15.93
C GLY A 4 1.74 25.83 -14.93
N LYS A 5 1.97 27.07 -15.38
CA LYS A 5 2.35 28.19 -14.51
C LYS A 5 1.21 28.57 -13.54
N ASN A 6 -0.04 28.59 -14.03
CA ASN A 6 -1.20 28.88 -13.18
C ASN A 6 -1.39 27.81 -12.10
N LEU A 7 -1.28 26.53 -12.47
CA LEU A 7 -1.37 25.43 -11.52
C LEU A 7 -0.24 25.48 -10.46
N ALA A 8 0.99 25.80 -10.88
CA ALA A 8 2.12 25.97 -9.96
C ALA A 8 1.88 27.12 -8.97
N ASN A 9 1.33 28.25 -9.45
CA ASN A 9 0.96 29.40 -8.60
C ASN A 9 -0.15 29.03 -7.61
N ASP A 10 -1.15 28.25 -8.02
CA ASP A 10 -2.22 27.80 -7.13
C ASP A 10 -1.70 26.83 -6.04
N LEU A 11 -0.79 25.94 -6.40
CA LEU A 11 -0.10 25.08 -5.42
C LEU A 11 0.77 25.87 -4.46
N ALA A 12 1.58 26.81 -4.97
CA ALA A 12 2.47 27.63 -4.17
C ALA A 12 1.71 28.54 -3.19
N SER A 13 0.56 29.07 -3.59
CA SER A 13 -0.30 29.91 -2.76
C SER A 13 -1.30 29.15 -1.88
N GLY A 14 -1.34 27.81 -2.00
CA GLY A 14 -2.29 26.97 -1.27
C GLY A 14 -3.75 27.07 -1.75
N ARG A 15 -4.01 27.72 -2.90
CA ARG A 15 -5.37 27.87 -3.46
C ARG A 15 -5.86 26.63 -4.21
N TRP A 16 -4.95 25.70 -4.56
CA TRP A 16 -5.37 24.49 -5.28
C TRP A 16 -6.36 23.67 -4.44
N VAL A 17 -7.49 23.33 -5.05
CA VAL A 17 -8.52 22.45 -4.49
C VAL A 17 -8.77 21.35 -5.52
N PRO A 18 -8.84 20.07 -5.11
CA PRO A 18 -9.20 18.97 -5.99
C PRO A 18 -10.58 19.19 -6.62
N ALA A 19 -10.70 18.91 -7.91
CA ALA A 19 -11.99 18.90 -8.60
C ALA A 19 -12.73 17.55 -8.34
N PRO A 20 -14.04 17.49 -8.56
CA PRO A 20 -14.77 16.23 -8.56
C PRO A 20 -14.17 15.24 -9.56
N TYR A 21 -14.11 13.97 -9.16
CA TYR A 21 -13.67 12.87 -10.02
C TYR A 21 -14.85 12.27 -10.79
N LYS A 22 -14.55 11.56 -11.88
CA LYS A 22 -15.51 10.69 -12.57
C LYS A 22 -15.41 9.27 -12.00
N GLU A 23 -16.52 8.57 -11.86
CA GLU A 23 -16.57 7.20 -11.40
C GLU A 23 -16.97 6.27 -12.54
N HIS A 24 -16.27 5.16 -12.69
CA HIS A 24 -16.53 4.11 -13.66
C HIS A 24 -16.50 2.76 -12.96
N THR A 25 -17.45 1.89 -13.30
CA THR A 25 -17.41 0.49 -12.88
C THR A 25 -16.78 -0.35 -13.98
N VAL A 26 -15.77 -1.13 -13.62
CA VAL A 26 -15.13 -2.10 -14.52
C VAL A 26 -15.21 -3.50 -13.92
N GLN A 27 -15.34 -4.50 -14.79
CA GLN A 27 -15.26 -5.90 -14.38
C GLN A 27 -13.81 -6.37 -14.52
N ASP A 28 -13.23 -6.86 -13.43
CA ASP A 28 -11.86 -7.29 -13.36
C ASP A 28 -11.74 -8.82 -13.39
N GLY A 29 -10.90 -9.30 -14.30
CA GLY A 29 -10.50 -10.68 -14.41
C GLY A 29 -11.59 -11.69 -14.80
N THR A 30 -11.24 -12.98 -14.76
CA THR A 30 -12.12 -14.11 -15.08
C THR A 30 -13.30 -14.25 -14.12
N HIS A 31 -13.18 -13.73 -12.91
CA HIS A 31 -14.24 -13.80 -11.89
C HIS A 31 -15.25 -12.63 -11.96
N LYS A 32 -15.16 -11.76 -12.97
CA LYS A 32 -16.06 -10.61 -13.20
C LYS A 32 -16.30 -9.76 -11.94
N LYS A 33 -15.26 -9.60 -11.12
CA LYS A 33 -15.37 -8.77 -9.91
C LYS A 33 -15.53 -7.32 -10.31
N GLU A 34 -16.61 -6.71 -9.90
CA GLU A 34 -16.83 -5.28 -10.11
C GLU A 34 -15.87 -4.44 -9.25
N ARG A 35 -15.24 -3.47 -9.90
CA ARG A 35 -14.40 -2.48 -9.23
C ARG A 35 -14.84 -1.07 -9.62
N ARG A 36 -15.06 -0.23 -8.65
CA ARG A 36 -15.30 1.19 -8.85
C ARG A 36 -13.97 1.91 -8.98
N ILE A 37 -13.74 2.50 -10.15
CA ILE A 37 -12.55 3.27 -10.45
C ILE A 37 -12.91 4.74 -10.45
N LYS A 38 -12.23 5.53 -9.62
CA LYS A 38 -12.37 6.97 -9.55
C LYS A 38 -11.28 7.63 -10.39
N VAL A 39 -11.68 8.44 -11.36
CA VAL A 39 -10.75 9.10 -12.31
C VAL A 39 -10.73 10.59 -12.05
N PRO A 40 -9.65 11.13 -11.45
CA PRO A 40 -9.47 12.57 -11.29
C PRO A 40 -9.34 13.27 -12.64
N CYS A 41 -9.67 14.57 -12.70
CA CYS A 41 -9.42 15.37 -13.89
C CYS A 41 -7.92 15.50 -14.20
N LEU A 42 -7.53 15.81 -15.44
CA LEU A 42 -6.13 15.91 -15.87
C LEU A 42 -5.30 16.89 -15.03
N ARG A 43 -5.92 17.99 -14.58
CA ARG A 43 -5.27 18.98 -13.71
C ARG A 43 -4.83 18.32 -12.39
N ASP A 44 -5.69 17.54 -11.77
CA ASP A 44 -5.42 16.92 -10.50
C ASP A 44 -4.50 15.71 -10.65
N GLN A 45 -4.58 14.98 -11.78
CA GLN A 45 -3.58 13.94 -12.10
C GLN A 45 -2.17 14.53 -12.19
N ALA A 46 -2.01 15.71 -12.81
CA ALA A 46 -0.70 16.39 -12.85
C ALA A 46 -0.17 16.72 -11.44
N VAL A 47 -1.05 17.15 -10.51
CA VAL A 47 -0.69 17.38 -9.10
C VAL A 47 -0.32 16.08 -8.41
N HIS A 48 -1.08 15.00 -8.64
CA HIS A 48 -0.79 13.68 -8.08
C HIS A 48 0.60 13.19 -8.52
N HIS A 49 0.94 13.32 -9.80
CA HIS A 49 2.26 12.94 -10.30
C HIS A 49 3.36 13.84 -9.72
N ALA A 50 3.15 15.14 -9.64
CA ALA A 50 4.13 16.08 -9.10
C ALA A 50 4.44 15.79 -7.63
N ILE A 51 3.43 15.60 -6.78
CA ILE A 51 3.63 15.30 -5.35
C ILE A 51 4.28 13.93 -5.15
N MET A 52 3.88 12.93 -5.93
CA MET A 52 4.45 11.59 -5.82
C MET A 52 5.89 11.52 -6.35
N ARG A 53 6.28 12.34 -7.30
CA ARG A 53 7.67 12.46 -7.74
C ARG A 53 8.60 12.88 -6.60
N ILE A 54 8.10 13.69 -5.65
CA ILE A 54 8.85 14.07 -4.45
C ILE A 54 8.76 12.96 -3.39
N THR A 55 7.59 12.36 -3.20
CA THR A 55 7.31 11.42 -2.10
C THR A 55 7.90 10.03 -2.33
N THR A 56 7.82 9.52 -3.56
CA THR A 56 8.20 8.16 -3.93
C THR A 56 9.64 7.78 -3.54
N PRO A 57 10.68 8.59 -3.77
CA PRO A 57 12.04 8.22 -3.40
C PRO A 57 12.23 7.97 -1.91
N TYR A 58 11.46 8.65 -1.06
CA TYR A 58 11.51 8.46 0.39
C TYR A 58 10.81 7.16 0.83
N ILE A 59 9.73 6.78 0.14
CA ILE A 59 9.04 5.49 0.36
C ILE A 59 9.93 4.34 -0.09
N GLU A 60 10.50 4.41 -1.29
CA GLU A 60 11.36 3.36 -1.86
C GLU A 60 12.57 3.05 -0.99
N ARG A 61 13.27 4.07 -0.48
CA ARG A 61 14.44 3.90 0.40
C ARG A 61 14.13 3.19 1.72
N ARG A 62 12.87 3.25 2.18
CA ARG A 62 12.42 2.67 3.44
C ARG A 62 11.62 1.40 3.27
N ASN A 63 11.42 0.99 2.03
CA ASN A 63 10.57 -0.15 1.72
C ASN A 63 11.18 -1.46 2.19
N TYR A 64 10.33 -2.38 2.65
CA TYR A 64 10.76 -3.74 2.93
C TYR A 64 11.22 -4.45 1.65
N PHE A 65 12.37 -5.14 1.68
CA PHE A 65 12.98 -5.72 0.47
C PHE A 65 12.05 -6.67 -0.29
N TYR A 66 11.24 -7.47 0.41
CA TYR A 66 10.28 -8.39 -0.20
C TYR A 66 8.85 -7.85 -0.27
N ASN A 67 8.66 -6.54 -0.16
CA ASN A 67 7.47 -5.90 -0.70
C ASN A 67 7.61 -5.84 -2.22
N CYS A 68 6.79 -6.62 -2.91
CA CYS A 68 6.85 -6.80 -4.36
C CYS A 68 5.69 -6.12 -5.09
N GLY A 69 4.81 -5.42 -4.38
CA GLY A 69 3.64 -4.77 -4.96
C GLY A 69 3.89 -3.35 -5.43
N SER A 70 3.64 -3.07 -6.71
CA SER A 70 3.62 -1.71 -7.30
C SER A 70 4.87 -0.86 -7.04
N LEU A 71 6.04 -1.48 -7.10
CA LEU A 71 7.33 -0.82 -6.90
C LEU A 71 8.24 -1.06 -8.11
N PRO A 72 9.00 -0.06 -8.57
CA PRO A 72 9.98 -0.24 -9.64
C PRO A 72 10.97 -1.37 -9.30
N GLY A 73 11.26 -2.24 -10.27
CA GLY A 73 12.18 -3.36 -10.09
C GLY A 73 11.69 -4.48 -9.16
N ALA A 74 10.50 -4.36 -8.60
CA ALA A 74 9.80 -5.40 -7.87
C ALA A 74 8.62 -5.96 -8.72
N GLY A 75 7.88 -6.93 -8.21
CA GLY A 75 6.75 -7.50 -8.91
C GLY A 75 6.59 -8.99 -8.63
N GLN A 76 5.62 -9.61 -9.28
CA GLN A 76 5.31 -11.03 -9.11
C GLN A 76 6.51 -11.94 -9.36
N ILE A 77 7.35 -11.62 -10.35
CA ILE A 77 8.56 -12.40 -10.67
C ILE A 77 9.51 -12.43 -9.48
N ARG A 78 9.73 -11.28 -8.82
CA ARG A 78 10.59 -11.20 -7.63
C ARG A 78 10.01 -12.01 -6.46
N ALA A 79 8.71 -11.87 -6.21
CA ALA A 79 8.00 -12.64 -5.19
C ALA A 79 8.11 -14.15 -5.45
N THR A 80 7.80 -14.59 -6.66
CA THR A 80 7.87 -16.00 -7.05
C THR A 80 9.29 -16.57 -6.94
N ARG A 81 10.32 -15.84 -7.38
CA ARG A 81 11.72 -16.25 -7.23
C ARG A 81 12.12 -16.41 -5.77
N ALA A 82 11.71 -15.48 -4.91
CA ALA A 82 11.96 -15.56 -3.48
C ALA A 82 11.30 -16.79 -2.87
N MET A 83 10.01 -17.00 -3.12
CA MET A 83 9.27 -18.16 -2.62
C MET A 83 9.86 -19.48 -3.10
N ARG A 84 10.18 -19.61 -4.40
CA ARG A 84 10.84 -20.82 -4.95
C ARG A 84 12.15 -21.11 -4.23
N ARG A 85 13.02 -20.10 -4.02
CA ARG A 85 14.29 -20.26 -3.29
C ARG A 85 14.07 -20.79 -1.86
N TRP A 86 13.05 -20.29 -1.15
CA TRP A 86 12.76 -20.71 0.20
C TRP A 86 12.12 -22.10 0.30
N MET A 87 11.48 -22.57 -0.78
CA MET A 87 10.84 -23.89 -0.84
C MET A 87 11.74 -24.99 -1.44
N SER A 88 12.87 -24.63 -2.08
CA SER A 88 13.72 -25.60 -2.80
C SER A 88 15.19 -25.65 -2.32
N GLY A 89 15.57 -24.88 -1.29
CA GLY A 89 16.94 -24.83 -0.76
C GLY A 89 17.22 -25.93 0.28
N HIS A 90 18.47 -25.97 0.79
CA HIS A 90 18.89 -26.86 1.88
C HIS A 90 18.07 -26.72 3.18
N LYS A 91 17.47 -25.56 3.40
CA LYS A 91 16.54 -25.30 4.52
C LYS A 91 15.13 -25.08 3.99
N VAL A 92 14.54 -26.13 3.46
CA VAL A 92 13.18 -26.11 2.87
C VAL A 92 12.16 -25.67 3.91
N MET A 93 11.36 -24.66 3.58
CA MET A 93 10.21 -24.24 4.38
C MET A 93 9.03 -25.16 4.09
N LYS A 94 8.50 -25.83 5.12
CA LYS A 94 7.48 -26.87 4.98
C LYS A 94 6.05 -26.34 4.89
N TYR A 95 5.81 -25.16 5.48
CA TYR A 95 4.48 -24.59 5.61
C TYR A 95 4.46 -23.15 5.09
N CYS A 96 3.35 -22.79 4.45
CA CYS A 96 3.10 -21.44 3.98
C CYS A 96 1.73 -20.99 4.49
N VAL A 97 1.65 -19.84 5.14
CA VAL A 97 0.38 -19.19 5.41
C VAL A 97 0.22 -18.00 4.46
N GLN A 98 -0.92 -17.98 3.76
CA GLN A 98 -1.32 -16.87 2.89
C GLN A 98 -2.39 -16.06 3.62
N LEU A 99 -2.19 -14.74 3.69
CA LEU A 99 -3.08 -13.79 4.32
C LEU A 99 -3.44 -12.70 3.30
N ASP A 100 -4.65 -12.19 3.39
CA ASP A 100 -5.16 -11.13 2.52
C ASP A 100 -5.98 -10.15 3.40
N ILE A 101 -5.84 -8.85 3.18
CA ILE A 101 -6.54 -7.82 3.92
C ILE A 101 -7.93 -7.61 3.27
N ARG A 102 -8.97 -7.63 4.08
CA ARG A 102 -10.34 -7.46 3.60
C ARG A 102 -10.57 -6.02 3.15
N HIS A 103 -11.00 -5.85 1.88
CA HIS A 103 -11.32 -4.52 1.31
C HIS A 103 -10.24 -3.47 1.61
N PHE A 104 -8.97 -3.82 1.33
CA PHE A 104 -7.80 -3.07 1.78
C PHE A 104 -7.87 -1.59 1.40
N TYR A 105 -8.13 -1.27 0.14
CA TYR A 105 -8.19 0.12 -0.32
C TYR A 105 -9.33 0.89 0.34
N GLU A 106 -10.50 0.30 0.42
CA GLU A 106 -11.70 0.90 1.00
C GLU A 106 -11.56 1.12 2.52
N ASN A 107 -10.83 0.23 3.20
CA ASN A 107 -10.64 0.27 4.65
C ASN A 107 -9.31 0.92 5.09
N CYS A 108 -8.47 1.37 4.17
CA CYS A 108 -7.21 2.02 4.52
C CYS A 108 -7.47 3.44 5.04
N PRO A 109 -7.31 3.72 6.34
CA PRO A 109 -7.73 4.98 6.89
C PRO A 109 -6.76 6.11 6.58
N HIS A 110 -7.27 7.28 6.22
CA HIS A 110 -6.48 8.47 5.89
C HIS A 110 -5.55 8.90 7.02
N TRP A 111 -5.96 8.73 8.29
CA TRP A 111 -5.12 9.07 9.43
C TRP A 111 -3.83 8.23 9.47
N ALA A 112 -3.90 6.95 9.10
CA ALA A 112 -2.72 6.09 9.06
C ALA A 112 -1.75 6.53 7.96
N VAL A 113 -2.26 6.92 6.79
CA VAL A 113 -1.45 7.51 5.71
C VAL A 113 -0.79 8.80 6.18
N MET A 114 -1.56 9.71 6.79
CA MET A 114 -1.03 10.99 7.29
C MET A 114 -0.01 10.81 8.42
N GLN A 115 -0.22 9.84 9.31
CA GLN A 115 0.75 9.50 10.35
C GLN A 115 2.06 8.99 9.74
N ALA A 116 1.97 8.12 8.74
CA ALA A 116 3.13 7.57 8.05
C ALA A 116 3.90 8.65 7.26
N LEU A 117 3.19 9.54 6.56
CA LEU A 117 3.79 10.70 5.88
C LEU A 117 4.46 11.66 6.87
N GLY A 118 3.83 11.95 8.01
CA GLY A 118 4.36 12.84 9.05
C GLY A 118 5.63 12.33 9.74
N ARG A 119 5.91 11.02 9.66
CA ARG A 119 7.21 10.45 10.09
C ARG A 119 8.33 10.77 9.11
N ILE A 120 8.00 10.99 7.83
CA ILE A 120 8.97 11.23 6.75
C ILE A 120 9.12 12.73 6.49
N PHE A 121 8.01 13.45 6.39
CA PHE A 121 7.97 14.87 6.02
C PHE A 121 7.56 15.74 7.22
N LYS A 122 8.18 16.91 7.34
CA LYS A 122 7.88 17.88 8.42
C LYS A 122 7.24 19.15 7.90
N ASP A 123 7.30 19.39 6.59
CA ASP A 123 6.67 20.56 5.97
C ASP A 123 5.15 20.44 6.05
N LYS A 124 4.54 21.38 6.78
CA LYS A 124 3.07 21.39 7.00
C LYS A 124 2.29 21.64 5.73
N ARG A 125 2.81 22.48 4.80
CA ARG A 125 2.15 22.77 3.52
C ARG A 125 2.16 21.54 2.61
N PHE A 126 3.27 20.83 2.59
CA PHE A 126 3.39 19.58 1.85
C PHE A 126 2.45 18.49 2.40
N LEU A 127 2.37 18.35 3.71
CA LEU A 127 1.44 17.43 4.35
C LEU A 127 -0.03 17.84 4.13
N ASP A 128 -0.34 19.13 4.10
CA ASP A 128 -1.68 19.61 3.80
C ASP A 128 -2.11 19.27 2.37
N LEU A 129 -1.19 19.36 1.42
CA LEU A 129 -1.46 18.93 0.04
C LEU A 129 -1.83 17.44 -0.04
N HIS A 130 -1.10 16.56 0.66
CA HIS A 130 -1.46 15.15 0.79
C HIS A 130 -2.84 14.95 1.44
N ARG A 131 -3.16 15.74 2.48
CA ARG A 131 -4.47 15.68 3.14
C ARG A 131 -5.61 16.05 2.20
N ARG A 132 -5.45 17.10 1.37
CA ARG A 132 -6.45 17.49 0.37
C ARG A 132 -6.67 16.41 -0.68
N ILE A 133 -5.60 15.77 -1.14
CA ILE A 133 -5.69 14.64 -2.08
C ILE A 133 -6.46 13.48 -1.44
N LEU A 134 -6.12 13.09 -0.21
CA LEU A 134 -6.82 12.03 0.52
C LEU A 134 -8.30 12.38 0.72
N ALA A 135 -8.60 13.58 1.18
CA ALA A 135 -9.98 14.03 1.39
C ALA A 135 -10.83 13.95 0.11
N SER A 136 -10.22 14.19 -1.06
CA SER A 136 -10.92 14.07 -2.35
C SER A 136 -11.23 12.63 -2.76
N MET A 137 -10.63 11.62 -2.12
CA MET A 137 -10.89 10.21 -2.43
C MET A 137 -12.21 9.68 -1.83
N GLY A 138 -12.75 10.36 -0.80
CA GLY A 138 -13.83 9.84 0.04
C GLY A 138 -13.27 8.90 1.11
N ASP A 139 -14.02 7.89 1.51
CA ASP A 139 -13.56 6.91 2.50
C ASP A 139 -12.50 5.98 1.89
N GLY A 140 -11.42 5.76 2.64
CA GLY A 140 -10.30 4.91 2.21
C GLY A 140 -9.49 5.48 1.05
N LEU A 141 -8.82 4.58 0.33
CA LEU A 141 -8.00 4.90 -0.84
C LEU A 141 -8.78 4.59 -2.13
N ALA A 142 -8.85 5.57 -3.03
CA ALA A 142 -9.56 5.41 -4.29
C ALA A 142 -8.74 4.62 -5.32
N ILE A 143 -9.31 3.57 -5.87
CA ILE A 143 -8.76 2.89 -7.06
C ILE A 143 -8.86 3.86 -8.24
N GLY A 144 -7.74 4.08 -8.93
CA GLY A 144 -7.63 5.03 -10.06
C GLY A 144 -6.90 6.32 -9.71
N PHE A 145 -6.72 6.64 -8.44
CA PHE A 145 -5.83 7.72 -8.01
C PHE A 145 -4.38 7.24 -7.99
N TYR A 146 -3.49 7.89 -8.71
CA TYR A 146 -2.08 7.52 -8.76
C TYR A 146 -1.40 7.41 -7.38
N PRO A 147 -1.67 8.30 -6.38
CA PRO A 147 -1.07 8.18 -5.06
C PRO A 147 -1.56 6.98 -4.24
N SER A 148 -2.72 6.40 -4.55
CA SER A 148 -3.33 5.36 -3.71
C SER A 148 -2.44 4.15 -3.49
N GLN A 149 -1.77 3.66 -4.53
CA GLN A 149 -0.85 2.52 -4.42
C GLN A 149 0.36 2.83 -3.53
N TRP A 150 0.87 4.05 -3.60
CA TRP A 150 1.99 4.51 -2.80
C TRP A 150 1.59 4.71 -1.33
N TYR A 151 0.41 5.27 -1.07
CA TYR A 151 -0.12 5.40 0.28
C TYR A 151 -0.39 4.04 0.92
N ALA A 152 -0.96 3.10 0.16
CA ALA A 152 -1.16 1.73 0.57
C ALA A 152 0.17 1.06 0.99
N ASN A 153 1.19 1.15 0.15
CA ASN A 153 2.52 0.64 0.46
C ASN A 153 3.15 1.32 1.67
N LEU A 154 2.97 2.64 1.81
CA LEU A 154 3.50 3.42 2.92
C LEU A 154 2.92 2.99 4.27
N VAL A 155 1.60 2.76 4.34
CA VAL A 155 0.93 2.28 5.56
C VAL A 155 1.41 0.87 5.92
N LEU A 156 1.43 -0.05 4.95
CA LEU A 156 1.85 -1.43 5.19
C LEU A 156 3.36 -1.60 5.41
N MET A 157 4.18 -0.66 5.00
CA MET A 157 5.63 -0.70 5.24
C MET A 157 5.95 -0.83 6.74
N TRP A 158 5.23 -0.14 7.61
CA TRP A 158 5.42 -0.24 9.05
C TRP A 158 4.97 -1.59 9.60
N VAL A 159 3.91 -2.15 9.04
CA VAL A 159 3.45 -3.51 9.34
C VAL A 159 4.51 -4.53 8.91
N ASP A 160 5.08 -4.38 7.70
CA ASP A 160 6.17 -5.24 7.20
C ASP A 160 7.37 -5.29 8.16
N PHE A 161 7.81 -4.14 8.65
CA PHE A 161 8.92 -4.07 9.60
C PHE A 161 8.59 -4.75 10.93
N ARG A 162 7.40 -4.51 11.47
CA ARG A 162 6.97 -5.18 12.72
C ARG A 162 6.84 -6.67 12.53
N ILE A 163 6.27 -7.13 11.43
CA ILE A 163 6.21 -8.56 11.10
C ILE A 163 7.61 -9.13 11.10
N LYS A 164 8.52 -8.58 10.34
CA LYS A 164 9.83 -9.15 10.10
C LYS A 164 10.77 -9.04 11.31
N GLN A 165 10.72 -7.93 12.04
CA GLN A 165 11.63 -7.71 13.17
C GLN A 165 11.13 -8.28 14.49
N LYS A 166 9.81 -8.34 14.72
CA LYS A 166 9.24 -8.69 16.01
C LYS A 166 8.40 -9.96 16.00
N ILE A 167 7.58 -10.17 14.97
CA ILE A 167 6.61 -11.26 14.96
C ILE A 167 7.24 -12.56 14.44
N ILE A 168 7.94 -12.48 13.30
CA ILE A 168 8.50 -13.66 12.62
C ILE A 168 9.95 -13.46 12.15
N PRO A 169 10.91 -13.13 13.02
CA PRO A 169 12.29 -12.88 12.59
C PRO A 169 12.91 -14.09 11.86
N ASP A 170 12.55 -15.32 12.23
CA ASP A 170 13.10 -16.58 11.70
C ASP A 170 12.29 -17.16 10.51
N CYS A 171 11.17 -16.55 10.12
CA CYS A 171 10.39 -16.99 8.98
C CYS A 171 10.68 -16.13 7.75
N HIS A 172 10.39 -16.66 6.59
CA HIS A 172 10.41 -15.87 5.36
C HIS A 172 9.07 -15.19 5.14
N TYR A 173 9.10 -13.94 4.68
CA TYR A 173 7.92 -13.13 4.46
C TYR A 173 8.04 -12.40 3.12
N VAL A 174 6.99 -12.41 2.34
CA VAL A 174 6.85 -11.64 1.10
C VAL A 174 5.44 -11.05 1.04
N ARG A 175 5.35 -9.82 0.55
CA ARG A 175 4.07 -9.13 0.33
C ARG A 175 3.95 -8.66 -1.12
N TYR A 176 2.77 -8.82 -1.69
CA TYR A 176 2.36 -8.24 -2.95
C TYR A 176 1.05 -7.48 -2.74
N MET A 177 1.12 -6.16 -2.64
CA MET A 177 0.02 -5.28 -2.22
C MET A 177 -0.54 -5.71 -0.86
N ASP A 178 -1.80 -6.15 -0.83
CA ASP A 178 -2.52 -6.68 0.34
C ASP A 178 -2.33 -8.18 0.58
N ASP A 179 -1.80 -8.89 -0.42
CA ASP A 179 -1.47 -10.31 -0.29
C ASP A 179 -0.14 -10.52 0.45
N MET A 180 -0.17 -11.31 1.51
CA MET A 180 0.99 -11.63 2.34
C MET A 180 1.23 -13.14 2.36
N CYS A 181 2.46 -13.58 2.15
CA CYS A 181 2.87 -14.98 2.29
C CYS A 181 3.97 -15.11 3.32
N ILE A 182 3.79 -16.01 4.28
CA ILE A 182 4.76 -16.31 5.33
C ILE A 182 5.12 -17.79 5.26
N LEU A 183 6.39 -18.09 5.13
CA LEU A 183 6.91 -19.46 5.07
C LEU A 183 7.72 -19.77 6.33
N GLY A 184 7.53 -20.97 6.85
CA GLY A 184 8.22 -21.43 8.07
C GLY A 184 8.11 -22.93 8.27
N ASN A 185 8.80 -23.45 9.31
CA ASN A 185 8.85 -24.88 9.60
C ASN A 185 7.98 -25.31 10.79
N ASN A 186 7.26 -24.37 11.40
CA ASN A 186 6.42 -24.62 12.56
C ASN A 186 5.01 -24.05 12.39
N LYS A 187 4.01 -24.91 12.22
CA LYS A 187 2.61 -24.52 12.06
C LYS A 187 2.10 -23.62 13.19
N ARG A 188 2.37 -23.99 14.45
CA ARG A 188 1.92 -23.23 15.63
C ARG A 188 2.51 -21.80 15.61
N LYS A 189 3.78 -21.66 15.21
CA LYS A 189 4.43 -20.35 15.06
C LYS A 189 3.76 -19.51 13.98
N LEU A 190 3.42 -20.12 12.85
CA LEU A 190 2.70 -19.43 11.74
C LEU A 190 1.30 -19.00 12.16
N HIS A 191 0.55 -19.80 12.91
CA HIS A 191 -0.76 -19.40 13.45
C HIS A 191 -0.63 -18.22 14.42
N ARG A 192 0.32 -18.26 15.37
CA ARG A 192 0.59 -17.12 16.25
C ARG A 192 0.99 -15.86 15.49
N ALA A 193 1.79 -16.03 14.44
CA ALA A 193 2.18 -14.92 13.58
C ALA A 193 0.95 -14.29 12.86
N ARG A 194 0.04 -15.11 12.32
CA ARG A 194 -1.22 -14.64 11.74
C ARG A 194 -2.02 -13.82 12.75
N ASP A 195 -2.17 -14.32 13.97
CA ASP A 195 -2.96 -13.65 15.00
C ASP A 195 -2.32 -12.31 15.42
N ALA A 196 -1.00 -12.29 15.56
CA ALA A 196 -0.26 -11.06 15.84
C ALA A 196 -0.36 -10.03 14.69
N ILE A 197 -0.31 -10.49 13.44
CA ILE A 197 -0.51 -9.62 12.25
C ILE A 197 -1.95 -9.08 12.23
N ALA A 198 -2.93 -9.90 12.57
CA ALA A 198 -4.32 -9.47 12.67
C ALA A 198 -4.49 -8.34 13.70
N LEU A 199 -3.80 -8.42 14.85
CA LEU A 199 -3.80 -7.35 15.86
C LEU A 199 -3.11 -6.06 15.35
N GLU A 200 -1.99 -6.17 14.64
CA GLU A 200 -1.32 -4.99 14.04
C GLU A 200 -2.23 -4.30 13.02
N LEU A 201 -2.93 -5.08 12.19
CA LEU A 201 -3.87 -4.53 11.21
C LEU A 201 -5.12 -3.95 11.89
N ALA A 202 -5.62 -4.59 12.94
CA ALA A 202 -6.77 -4.10 13.71
C ALA A 202 -6.46 -2.72 14.36
N ALA A 203 -5.23 -2.51 14.82
CA ALA A 203 -4.80 -1.21 15.33
C ALA A 203 -4.82 -0.10 14.26
N LEU A 204 -4.81 -0.47 12.98
CA LEU A 204 -4.99 0.43 11.83
C LEU A 204 -6.45 0.46 11.31
N GLY A 205 -7.40 -0.20 11.99
CA GLY A 205 -8.78 -0.31 11.55
C GLY A 205 -9.02 -1.30 10.41
N MET A 206 -8.05 -2.17 10.11
CA MET A 206 -8.11 -3.13 9.01
C MET A 206 -8.27 -4.57 9.54
N THR A 207 -8.84 -5.46 8.74
CA THR A 207 -9.06 -6.86 9.11
C THR A 207 -8.57 -7.82 8.04
N LEU A 208 -8.09 -9.00 8.46
CA LEU A 208 -7.76 -10.09 7.54
C LEU A 208 -9.03 -10.77 7.01
N LYS A 209 -8.98 -11.29 5.79
CA LYS A 209 -10.00 -12.21 5.29
C LYS A 209 -10.02 -13.49 6.13
N ARG A 210 -11.22 -14.09 6.29
CA ARG A 210 -11.37 -15.32 7.10
C ARG A 210 -10.79 -16.58 6.44
N ASN A 211 -10.70 -16.62 5.10
CA ASN A 211 -10.24 -17.76 4.31
C ASN A 211 -8.71 -17.73 4.09
N HIS A 212 -7.95 -17.68 5.17
CA HIS A 212 -6.51 -17.93 5.10
C HIS A 212 -6.24 -19.41 4.82
N ARG A 213 -5.22 -19.67 3.98
CA ARG A 213 -4.74 -21.00 3.68
C ARG A 213 -3.42 -21.26 4.42
N LEU A 214 -3.28 -22.43 5.00
CA LEU A 214 -2.04 -22.94 5.63
C LEU A 214 -1.60 -24.19 4.89
#